data_7f3e2d8d2b2e16bd2c62dac2205e2527
#
_entry.id   7f3e2d8d2b2e16bd2c62dac2205e2527
#
_cell.length_a   1.000
_cell.length_b   1.000
_cell.length_c   1.000
_cell.angle_alpha   90.00
_cell.angle_beta   90.00
_cell.angle_gamma   90.00
#
_symmetry.space_group_name_H-M   'P 1'
#
loop_
_entity.id
_entity.type
_entity.pdbx_description
1 polymer ?
#
loop_
_entity_poly.entity_id
_entity_poly.type
_entity_poly.pdbx_seq_one_letter_code
_entity_poly.pdbx_strand_id
1 'polypeptide(L)'
;MPSLPTSPMRVILALAVGLGLGGLSAALAADPVLPPPSGPVLPRMPPLRTDDGLYRQSWFQLSFLDLRDDFADAKAGGKRLAVLFEQRGCVYCASLHNDVLAARYINDYVRENFAVVQLDLWGAREVTDFDGSVLAERALAERWGVIFTPTIVFFKDDLTGLEGKWGRELEAIERLPLSFSADTFYDLFVWVRLKLYERDRNFQRFHIARIAEREALKPAPDRPGRTN
;
A
#
# COMPACT_ATOMS: atom_id res chain seq x y z
N MET A 1 66.08 36.74 61.97
CA MET A 1 64.63 37.00 61.77
C MET A 1 64.19 36.21 60.54
N PRO A 2 63.52 35.10 60.71
CA PRO A 2 63.06 34.27 59.58
C PRO A 2 61.63 34.64 59.17
N SER A 3 61.47 34.80 57.89
CA SER A 3 60.19 35.04 57.23
C SER A 3 59.35 33.76 57.06
N LEU A 4 58.05 33.83 57.41
CA LEU A 4 57.10 32.80 57.24
C LEU A 4 56.65 32.64 55.78
N PRO A 5 56.39 31.42 55.29
CA PRO A 5 55.83 31.20 53.97
C PRO A 5 54.31 31.21 54.03
N THR A 6 53.71 31.96 53.10
CA THR A 6 52.29 32.00 52.85
C THR A 6 51.86 30.81 52.01
N SER A 7 50.95 29.99 52.52
CA SER A 7 50.31 28.89 51.78
C SER A 7 49.24 29.40 50.81
N PRO A 8 49.14 28.87 49.58
CA PRO A 8 48.04 29.18 48.71
C PRO A 8 46.84 28.24 48.96
N MET A 9 45.67 28.83 49.14
CA MET A 9 44.42 28.24 49.33
C MET A 9 43.97 27.55 48.03
N ARG A 10 43.88 26.21 48.04
CA ARG A 10 43.36 25.43 46.92
C ARG A 10 41.82 25.54 46.89
N VAL A 11 41.32 26.23 45.86
CA VAL A 11 39.91 26.23 45.50
C VAL A 11 39.57 24.89 44.81
N ILE A 12 38.79 24.04 45.46
CA ILE A 12 38.30 22.83 44.86
C ILE A 12 37.02 23.21 44.11
N LEU A 13 37.12 23.23 42.79
CA LEU A 13 35.96 23.40 41.88
C LEU A 13 35.23 22.05 41.77
N ALA A 14 34.11 21.91 42.46
CA ALA A 14 33.25 20.72 42.33
C ALA A 14 32.47 20.79 40.99
N LEU A 15 32.88 19.93 40.06
CA LEU A 15 32.14 19.73 38.81
C LEU A 15 30.93 18.86 39.10
N ALA A 16 29.73 19.45 39.16
CA ALA A 16 28.48 18.70 39.22
C ALA A 16 28.15 18.18 37.80
N VAL A 17 28.43 16.90 37.58
CA VAL A 17 27.96 16.19 36.37
C VAL A 17 26.48 15.88 36.57
N GLY A 18 25.62 16.73 36.01
CA GLY A 18 24.20 16.47 35.91
C GLY A 18 23.93 15.37 34.87
N LEU A 19 23.67 14.11 35.32
CA LEU A 19 23.09 13.09 34.46
C LEU A 19 21.65 13.49 34.13
N GLY A 20 21.46 14.14 32.97
CA GLY A 20 20.17 14.32 32.39
C GLY A 20 19.64 12.95 31.90
N LEU A 21 18.76 12.32 32.68
CA LEU A 21 17.92 11.24 32.25
C LEU A 21 16.93 11.80 31.22
N GLY A 22 17.39 11.90 29.97
CA GLY A 22 16.51 12.11 28.82
C GLY A 22 15.61 10.89 28.66
N GLY A 23 14.44 10.94 29.26
CA GLY A 23 13.40 9.95 29.02
C GLY A 23 13.03 9.98 27.54
N LEU A 24 13.45 8.96 26.76
CA LEU A 24 12.86 8.65 25.48
C LEU A 24 11.41 8.26 25.74
N SER A 25 10.50 9.23 25.70
CA SER A 25 9.08 8.94 25.54
C SER A 25 8.93 8.33 24.16
N ALA A 26 8.90 7.00 24.06
CA ALA A 26 8.41 6.32 22.88
C ALA A 26 6.93 6.76 22.75
N ALA A 27 6.68 7.71 21.86
CA ALA A 27 5.33 8.06 21.47
C ALA A 27 4.70 6.79 20.91
N LEU A 28 3.78 6.18 21.64
CA LEU A 28 2.93 5.11 21.13
C LEU A 28 2.22 5.70 19.90
N ALA A 29 2.61 5.26 18.73
CA ALA A 29 1.94 5.66 17.50
C ALA A 29 0.46 5.28 17.66
N ALA A 30 -0.42 6.28 17.60
CA ALA A 30 -1.86 6.04 17.65
C ALA A 30 -2.27 5.07 16.56
N ASP A 31 -3.26 4.25 16.82
CA ASP A 31 -3.80 3.34 15.81
C ASP A 31 -4.31 4.15 14.61
N PRO A 32 -3.99 3.73 13.38
CA PRO A 32 -4.46 4.43 12.20
C PRO A 32 -6.00 4.38 12.15
N VAL A 33 -6.58 5.52 11.81
CA VAL A 33 -8.03 5.60 11.62
C VAL A 33 -8.41 4.81 10.36
N LEU A 34 -9.23 3.79 10.54
CA LEU A 34 -9.73 2.99 9.41
C LEU A 34 -10.81 3.77 8.65
N PRO A 35 -10.81 3.72 7.32
CA PRO A 35 -11.92 4.23 6.54
C PRO A 35 -13.16 3.35 6.76
N PRO A 36 -14.38 3.86 6.48
CA PRO A 36 -15.60 3.05 6.55
C PRO A 36 -15.45 1.72 5.84
N PRO A 37 -16.05 0.61 6.34
CA PRO A 37 -15.89 -0.71 5.74
C PRO A 37 -16.58 -0.85 4.37
N SER A 38 -17.48 0.04 4.04
CA SER A 38 -18.20 0.13 2.77
C SER A 38 -18.56 1.57 2.46
N GLY A 39 -19.06 1.82 1.27
CA GLY A 39 -19.45 3.16 0.85
C GLY A 39 -20.43 3.13 -0.33
N PRO A 40 -20.72 4.30 -0.93
CA PRO A 40 -21.64 4.38 -2.06
C PRO A 40 -21.07 3.65 -3.29
N VAL A 41 -21.87 2.76 -3.86
CA VAL A 41 -21.52 2.04 -5.09
C VAL A 41 -21.78 2.92 -6.32
N LEU A 42 -22.77 3.81 -6.25
CA LEU A 42 -23.23 4.68 -7.34
C LEU A 42 -22.75 6.13 -7.17
N PRO A 43 -22.59 6.86 -8.27
CA PRO A 43 -22.65 6.38 -9.65
C PRO A 43 -21.47 5.44 -9.95
N ARG A 44 -21.69 4.42 -10.77
CA ARG A 44 -20.61 3.50 -11.17
C ARG A 44 -19.57 4.23 -12.03
N MET A 45 -18.34 3.79 -11.89
CA MET A 45 -17.16 4.32 -12.59
C MET A 45 -16.72 3.31 -13.67
N PRO A 46 -17.29 3.37 -14.89
CA PRO A 46 -17.01 2.36 -15.92
C PRO A 46 -15.55 2.46 -16.37
N PRO A 47 -14.92 1.32 -16.70
CA PRO A 47 -13.59 1.31 -17.29
C PRO A 47 -13.61 1.81 -18.74
N LEU A 48 -12.45 2.23 -19.20
CA LEU A 48 -12.13 2.39 -20.61
C LEU A 48 -11.65 1.03 -21.14
N ARG A 49 -11.93 0.76 -22.41
CA ARG A 49 -11.30 -0.34 -23.14
C ARG A 49 -10.27 0.25 -24.08
N THR A 50 -9.04 -0.19 -23.95
CA THR A 50 -7.92 0.31 -24.76
C THR A 50 -7.72 -0.52 -26.01
N ASP A 51 -7.01 0.01 -27.01
CA ASP A 51 -6.81 -0.65 -28.32
C ASP A 51 -6.03 -1.98 -28.20
N ASP A 52 -5.21 -2.13 -27.15
CA ASP A 52 -4.53 -3.37 -26.81
C ASP A 52 -5.48 -4.45 -26.26
N GLY A 53 -6.76 -4.09 -26.02
CA GLY A 53 -7.81 -4.97 -25.54
C GLY A 53 -7.84 -5.18 -24.04
N LEU A 54 -7.07 -4.40 -23.28
CA LEU A 54 -7.14 -4.35 -21.83
C LEU A 54 -8.28 -3.43 -21.37
N TYR A 55 -8.70 -3.60 -20.13
CA TYR A 55 -9.53 -2.62 -19.43
C TYR A 55 -8.65 -1.67 -18.64
N ARG A 56 -9.03 -0.39 -18.55
CA ARG A 56 -8.28 0.61 -17.80
C ARG A 56 -9.21 1.55 -17.07
N GLN A 57 -8.84 1.96 -15.86
CA GLN A 57 -9.47 3.11 -15.23
C GLN A 57 -8.82 4.39 -15.75
N SER A 58 -9.62 5.46 -15.96
CA SER A 58 -9.14 6.72 -16.53
C SER A 58 -8.04 7.41 -15.70
N TRP A 59 -7.94 7.06 -14.44
CA TRP A 59 -6.98 7.62 -13.48
C TRP A 59 -5.74 6.74 -13.26
N PHE A 60 -5.63 5.60 -13.95
CA PHE A 60 -4.40 4.82 -13.88
C PHE A 60 -3.21 5.67 -14.32
N GLN A 61 -2.07 5.47 -13.69
CA GLN A 61 -0.88 6.26 -13.96
C GLN A 61 -0.48 6.17 -15.42
N LEU A 62 -0.32 7.34 -16.06
CA LEU A 62 0.36 7.43 -17.34
C LEU A 62 1.85 7.33 -17.07
N SER A 63 2.42 6.19 -17.39
CA SER A 63 3.80 5.84 -17.10
C SER A 63 4.60 5.69 -18.37
N PHE A 64 5.87 6.10 -18.33
CA PHE A 64 6.89 5.73 -19.31
C PHE A 64 7.53 4.37 -19.01
N LEU A 65 6.99 3.66 -17.99
CA LEU A 65 7.38 2.33 -17.55
C LEU A 65 8.82 2.26 -16.99
N ASP A 66 9.32 3.34 -16.40
CA ASP A 66 10.41 3.28 -15.43
C ASP A 66 9.79 3.21 -14.02
N LEU A 67 9.82 2.03 -13.40
CA LEU A 67 9.16 1.80 -12.13
C LEU A 67 9.79 2.57 -10.96
N ARG A 68 11.03 3.06 -11.12
CA ARG A 68 11.70 3.91 -10.13
C ARG A 68 11.09 5.30 -10.15
N ASP A 69 10.86 5.84 -11.35
CA ASP A 69 10.22 7.14 -11.53
C ASP A 69 8.75 7.06 -11.09
N ASP A 70 8.04 6.00 -11.49
CA ASP A 70 6.66 5.75 -11.04
C ASP A 70 6.54 5.69 -9.52
N PHE A 71 7.52 5.05 -8.86
CA PHE A 71 7.57 5.00 -7.39
C PHE A 71 7.82 6.38 -6.77
N ALA A 72 8.76 7.13 -7.32
CA ALA A 72 9.09 8.48 -6.86
C ALA A 72 7.90 9.42 -7.02
N ASP A 73 7.21 9.38 -8.17
CA ASP A 73 6.03 10.17 -8.45
C ASP A 73 4.85 9.81 -7.54
N ALA A 74 4.61 8.51 -7.33
CA ALA A 74 3.60 8.05 -6.38
C ALA A 74 3.87 8.60 -4.98
N LYS A 75 5.10 8.48 -4.50
CA LYS A 75 5.53 8.99 -3.19
C LYS A 75 5.40 10.50 -3.07
N ALA A 76 5.82 11.25 -4.09
CA ALA A 76 5.67 12.71 -4.15
C ALA A 76 4.20 13.15 -4.11
N GLY A 77 3.31 12.37 -4.74
CA GLY A 77 1.85 12.56 -4.69
C GLY A 77 1.18 12.06 -3.41
N GLY A 78 1.93 11.59 -2.42
CA GLY A 78 1.40 11.03 -1.17
C GLY A 78 0.68 9.69 -1.35
N LYS A 79 0.90 9.01 -2.47
CA LYS A 79 0.31 7.71 -2.83
C LYS A 79 1.33 6.58 -2.68
N ARG A 80 0.83 5.35 -2.75
CA ARG A 80 1.68 4.16 -2.88
C ARG A 80 1.62 3.63 -4.30
N LEU A 81 2.75 3.12 -4.79
CA LEU A 81 2.78 2.44 -6.09
C LEU A 81 2.15 1.05 -5.98
N ALA A 82 1.31 0.71 -6.94
CA ALA A 82 0.84 -0.64 -7.19
C ALA A 82 1.02 -0.97 -8.68
N VAL A 83 1.54 -2.16 -8.98
CA VAL A 83 1.63 -2.67 -10.35
C VAL A 83 0.58 -3.74 -10.55
N LEU A 84 -0.28 -3.54 -11.54
CA LEU A 84 -1.36 -4.46 -11.91
C LEU A 84 -1.01 -5.16 -13.22
N PHE A 85 -0.79 -6.47 -13.15
CA PHE A 85 -0.63 -7.31 -14.32
C PHE A 85 -1.98 -7.85 -14.78
N GLU A 86 -2.28 -7.62 -16.04
CA GLU A 86 -3.49 -8.08 -16.71
C GLU A 86 -3.17 -8.71 -18.07
N GLN A 87 -4.16 -9.22 -18.76
CA GLN A 87 -4.00 -9.74 -20.13
C GLN A 87 -5.29 -9.58 -20.93
N ARG A 88 -5.14 -9.56 -22.23
CA ARG A 88 -6.29 -9.57 -23.15
C ARG A 88 -7.13 -10.83 -22.94
N GLY A 89 -8.45 -10.68 -22.96
CA GLY A 89 -9.38 -11.81 -22.84
C GLY A 89 -9.53 -12.40 -21.43
N CYS A 90 -8.90 -11.76 -20.42
CA CYS A 90 -9.01 -12.18 -19.03
C CYS A 90 -10.39 -11.85 -18.45
N VAL A 91 -11.18 -12.87 -18.18
CA VAL A 91 -12.54 -12.72 -17.62
C VAL A 91 -12.49 -12.10 -16.20
N TYR A 92 -11.53 -12.52 -15.39
CA TYR A 92 -11.37 -11.98 -14.04
C TYR A 92 -10.89 -10.53 -14.02
N CYS A 93 -10.06 -10.13 -15.02
CA CYS A 93 -9.67 -8.72 -15.20
C CYS A 93 -10.89 -7.88 -15.59
N ALA A 94 -11.72 -8.38 -16.49
CA ALA A 94 -12.99 -7.73 -16.85
C ALA A 94 -13.89 -7.53 -15.61
N SER A 95 -14.04 -8.56 -14.77
CA SER A 95 -14.82 -8.46 -13.53
C SER A 95 -14.18 -7.47 -12.54
N LEU A 96 -12.85 -7.49 -12.38
CA LEU A 96 -12.16 -6.51 -11.55
C LEU A 96 -12.51 -5.08 -11.94
N HIS A 97 -12.51 -4.77 -13.23
CA HIS A 97 -12.80 -3.42 -13.70
C HIS A 97 -14.30 -3.08 -13.69
N ASN A 98 -15.19 -4.00 -14.13
CA ASN A 98 -16.61 -3.72 -14.29
C ASN A 98 -17.41 -3.89 -13.00
N ASP A 99 -16.98 -4.74 -12.09
CA ASP A 99 -17.73 -5.04 -10.87
C ASP A 99 -17.11 -4.41 -9.63
N VAL A 100 -15.80 -4.52 -9.47
CA VAL A 100 -15.08 -4.08 -8.27
C VAL A 100 -14.67 -2.61 -8.37
N LEU A 101 -13.78 -2.29 -9.32
CA LEU A 101 -13.29 -0.92 -9.51
C LEU A 101 -14.37 0.05 -10.01
N ALA A 102 -15.47 -0.47 -10.57
CA ALA A 102 -16.59 0.38 -10.92
C ALA A 102 -17.42 0.82 -9.71
N ALA A 103 -17.28 0.19 -8.54
CA ALA A 103 -17.93 0.67 -7.32
C ALA A 103 -17.29 1.99 -6.84
N ARG A 104 -18.10 3.04 -6.69
CA ARG A 104 -17.66 4.41 -6.45
C ARG A 104 -16.65 4.51 -5.29
N TYR A 105 -17.00 3.97 -4.13
CA TYR A 105 -16.16 4.07 -2.94
C TYR A 105 -14.80 3.37 -3.08
N ILE A 106 -14.76 2.25 -3.83
CA ILE A 106 -13.50 1.53 -4.11
C ILE A 106 -12.65 2.34 -5.10
N ASN A 107 -13.29 2.79 -6.18
CA ASN A 107 -12.63 3.60 -7.20
C ASN A 107 -11.98 4.85 -6.60
N ASP A 108 -12.75 5.60 -5.81
CA ASP A 108 -12.27 6.82 -5.16
C ASP A 108 -11.14 6.51 -4.18
N TYR A 109 -11.29 5.49 -3.34
CA TYR A 109 -10.25 5.11 -2.38
C TYR A 109 -8.93 4.72 -3.06
N VAL A 110 -9.00 3.86 -4.08
CA VAL A 110 -7.78 3.42 -4.79
C VAL A 110 -7.14 4.59 -5.50
N ARG A 111 -7.91 5.39 -6.23
CA ARG A 111 -7.42 6.59 -6.94
C ARG A 111 -6.74 7.60 -6.02
N GLU A 112 -7.27 7.82 -4.83
CA GLU A 112 -6.74 8.79 -3.87
C GLU A 112 -5.48 8.29 -3.17
N ASN A 113 -5.35 6.99 -2.98
CA ASN A 113 -4.30 6.41 -2.15
C ASN A 113 -3.20 5.67 -2.91
N PHE A 114 -3.43 5.33 -4.19
CA PHE A 114 -2.48 4.57 -5.00
C PHE A 114 -2.27 5.18 -6.39
N ALA A 115 -1.04 5.08 -6.85
CA ALA A 115 -0.69 5.20 -8.25
C ALA A 115 -0.65 3.78 -8.82
N VAL A 116 -1.51 3.48 -9.80
CA VAL A 116 -1.61 2.14 -10.40
C VAL A 116 -1.00 2.16 -11.77
N VAL A 117 0.09 1.42 -11.96
CA VAL A 117 0.71 1.15 -13.26
C VAL A 117 0.21 -0.18 -13.77
N GLN A 118 -0.34 -0.20 -14.98
CA GLN A 118 -0.87 -1.41 -15.62
C GLN A 118 0.12 -1.99 -16.60
N LEU A 119 0.39 -3.29 -16.49
CA LEU A 119 1.24 -4.05 -17.39
C LEU A 119 0.47 -5.22 -18.01
N ASP A 120 0.80 -5.54 -19.27
CA ASP A 120 0.29 -6.74 -19.94
C ASP A 120 1.21 -7.92 -19.66
N LEU A 121 0.66 -9.00 -19.11
CA LEU A 121 1.38 -10.24 -18.83
C LEU A 121 2.14 -10.78 -20.07
N TRP A 122 1.61 -10.54 -21.26
CA TRP A 122 2.18 -10.98 -22.55
C TRP A 122 2.75 -9.82 -23.39
N GLY A 123 2.83 -8.64 -22.78
CA GLY A 123 3.21 -7.41 -23.46
C GLY A 123 4.68 -7.39 -23.87
N ALA A 124 4.97 -6.49 -24.82
CA ALA A 124 6.30 -6.31 -25.37
C ALA A 124 6.87 -4.90 -25.12
N ARG A 125 6.14 -4.02 -24.41
CA ARG A 125 6.67 -2.71 -24.06
C ARG A 125 7.87 -2.89 -23.12
N GLU A 126 8.88 -2.06 -23.28
CA GLU A 126 10.03 -2.03 -22.38
C GLU A 126 9.63 -1.43 -21.03
N VAL A 127 10.03 -2.09 -19.97
CA VAL A 127 9.84 -1.67 -18.57
C VAL A 127 11.19 -1.67 -17.89
N THR A 128 11.53 -0.58 -17.23
CA THR A 128 12.71 -0.49 -16.37
C THR A 128 12.32 -0.93 -14.94
N ASP A 129 12.91 -2.04 -14.49
CA ASP A 129 12.74 -2.54 -13.13
C ASP A 129 13.52 -1.65 -12.13
N PHE A 130 13.30 -1.81 -10.84
CA PHE A 130 13.91 -1.02 -9.77
C PHE A 130 15.44 -1.13 -9.72
N ASP A 131 16.01 -2.25 -10.15
CA ASP A 131 17.47 -2.43 -10.26
C ASP A 131 18.08 -1.81 -11.53
N GLY A 132 17.25 -1.18 -12.37
CA GLY A 132 17.66 -0.57 -13.63
C GLY A 132 17.66 -1.52 -14.83
N SER A 133 17.31 -2.79 -14.65
CA SER A 133 17.17 -3.74 -15.77
C SER A 133 16.00 -3.34 -16.67
N VAL A 134 16.23 -3.29 -17.98
CA VAL A 134 15.19 -3.02 -18.98
C VAL A 134 14.73 -4.34 -19.57
N LEU A 135 13.46 -4.64 -19.45
CA LEU A 135 12.85 -5.91 -19.85
C LEU A 135 11.52 -5.65 -20.56
N ALA A 136 11.16 -6.52 -21.53
CA ALA A 136 9.78 -6.53 -22.01
C ALA A 136 8.82 -6.90 -20.87
N GLU A 137 7.58 -6.40 -20.89
CA GLU A 137 6.56 -6.67 -19.85
C GLU A 137 6.45 -8.16 -19.50
N ARG A 138 6.39 -9.03 -20.54
CA ARG A 138 6.35 -10.49 -20.35
C ARG A 138 7.58 -11.04 -19.64
N ALA A 139 8.76 -10.51 -19.96
CA ALA A 139 10.01 -10.95 -19.32
C ALA A 139 10.10 -10.45 -17.87
N LEU A 140 9.60 -9.25 -17.60
CA LEU A 140 9.45 -8.74 -16.25
C LEU A 140 8.47 -9.57 -15.43
N ALA A 141 7.31 -9.92 -16.00
CA ALA A 141 6.33 -10.78 -15.36
C ALA A 141 6.91 -12.16 -15.02
N GLU A 142 7.64 -12.77 -15.95
CA GLU A 142 8.36 -14.03 -15.73
C GLU A 142 9.41 -13.88 -14.62
N ARG A 143 10.24 -12.85 -14.68
CA ARG A 143 11.25 -12.55 -13.67
C ARG A 143 10.61 -12.40 -12.29
N TRP A 144 9.48 -11.70 -12.18
CA TRP A 144 8.77 -11.52 -10.93
C TRP A 144 7.93 -12.75 -10.51
N GLY A 145 7.84 -13.77 -11.36
CA GLY A 145 7.04 -14.97 -11.11
C GLY A 145 5.54 -14.68 -11.09
N VAL A 146 5.08 -13.77 -11.97
CA VAL A 146 3.65 -13.53 -12.21
C VAL A 146 3.15 -14.55 -13.22
N ILE A 147 2.27 -15.44 -12.80
CA ILE A 147 1.80 -16.59 -13.59
C ILE A 147 0.30 -16.57 -13.88
N PHE A 148 -0.45 -15.61 -13.34
CA PHE A 148 -1.89 -15.46 -13.56
C PHE A 148 -2.30 -13.99 -13.53
N THR A 149 -3.48 -13.69 -14.03
CA THR A 149 -4.07 -12.35 -14.04
C THR A 149 -5.52 -12.38 -13.53
N PRO A 150 -5.98 -11.31 -12.89
CA PRO A 150 -5.18 -10.14 -12.48
C PRO A 150 -4.22 -10.45 -11.32
N THR A 151 -3.01 -9.90 -11.34
CA THR A 151 -2.09 -9.93 -10.21
C THR A 151 -1.72 -8.51 -9.84
N ILE A 152 -1.82 -8.18 -8.56
CA ILE A 152 -1.42 -6.87 -8.02
C ILE A 152 -0.19 -7.04 -7.16
N VAL A 153 0.82 -6.21 -7.42
CA VAL A 153 2.05 -6.14 -6.65
C VAL A 153 2.10 -4.82 -5.93
N PHE A 154 2.29 -4.88 -4.61
CA PHE A 154 2.45 -3.71 -3.75
C PHE A 154 3.88 -3.64 -3.25
N PHE A 155 4.45 -2.44 -3.23
CA PHE A 155 5.83 -2.23 -2.80
C PHE A 155 5.89 -1.63 -1.40
N LYS A 156 7.03 -1.80 -0.74
CA LYS A 156 7.37 -1.06 0.48
C LYS A 156 7.28 0.44 0.17
N ASP A 157 6.89 1.24 1.12
CA ASP A 157 6.76 2.70 0.93
C ASP A 157 8.07 3.47 1.18
N ASP A 158 9.06 2.79 1.71
CA ASP A 158 10.42 3.29 1.84
C ASP A 158 11.41 2.26 1.30
N LEU A 159 12.23 2.68 0.34
CA LEU A 159 13.23 1.86 -0.32
C LEU A 159 14.65 2.24 0.10
N THR A 160 14.82 3.08 1.12
CA THR A 160 16.12 3.47 1.65
C THR A 160 16.92 2.24 2.09
N GLY A 161 18.15 2.10 1.59
CA GLY A 161 19.00 0.94 1.86
C GLY A 161 18.62 -0.32 1.07
N LEU A 162 17.74 -0.19 0.10
CA LEU A 162 17.31 -1.28 -0.79
C LEU A 162 17.68 -1.01 -2.26
N GLU A 163 18.63 -0.11 -2.48
CA GLU A 163 19.11 0.27 -3.81
C GLU A 163 19.69 -0.96 -4.54
N GLY A 164 19.40 -1.06 -5.84
CA GLY A 164 19.83 -2.19 -6.67
C GLY A 164 19.04 -3.48 -6.46
N LYS A 165 17.99 -3.47 -5.63
CA LYS A 165 17.03 -4.55 -5.52
C LYS A 165 16.03 -4.49 -6.68
N TRP A 166 15.62 -5.65 -7.16
CA TRP A 166 14.59 -5.75 -8.18
C TRP A 166 13.17 -5.84 -7.57
N GLY A 167 12.16 -5.59 -8.37
CA GLY A 167 10.80 -5.37 -7.85
C GLY A 167 10.27 -6.43 -6.90
N ARG A 168 10.54 -7.73 -7.15
CA ARG A 168 10.08 -8.80 -6.26
C ARG A 168 10.69 -8.72 -4.84
N GLU A 169 11.92 -8.26 -4.69
CA GLU A 169 12.56 -8.08 -3.39
C GLU A 169 11.99 -6.88 -2.62
N LEU A 170 11.32 -5.98 -3.33
CA LEU A 170 10.73 -4.76 -2.79
C LEU A 170 9.25 -4.90 -2.43
N GLU A 171 8.64 -6.06 -2.68
CA GLU A 171 7.23 -6.31 -2.35
C GLU A 171 6.98 -6.09 -0.85
N ALA A 172 5.88 -5.40 -0.56
CA ALA A 172 5.47 -5.11 0.81
C ALA A 172 4.81 -6.31 1.49
N ILE A 173 4.07 -7.09 0.69
CA ILE A 173 3.30 -8.26 1.13
C ILE A 173 3.45 -9.39 0.12
N GLU A 174 3.19 -10.61 0.57
CA GLU A 174 3.02 -11.73 -0.34
C GLU A 174 1.79 -11.53 -1.22
N ARG A 175 1.87 -11.97 -2.47
CA ARG A 175 0.77 -11.91 -3.40
C ARG A 175 -0.33 -12.84 -2.95
N LEU A 176 -1.53 -12.31 -2.82
CA LEU A 176 -2.69 -13.11 -2.47
C LEU A 176 -3.32 -13.65 -3.77
N PRO A 177 -3.71 -14.94 -3.80
CA PRO A 177 -4.50 -15.47 -4.92
C PRO A 177 -5.87 -14.78 -4.90
N LEU A 178 -6.21 -14.12 -6.00
CA LEU A 178 -7.31 -13.18 -6.01
C LEU A 178 -8.47 -13.69 -6.87
N SER A 179 -9.48 -14.27 -6.22
CA SER A 179 -10.85 -14.06 -6.67
C SER A 179 -11.42 -12.92 -5.83
N PHE A 180 -11.39 -11.72 -6.36
CA PHE A 180 -11.79 -10.55 -5.59
C PHE A 180 -13.30 -10.42 -5.49
N SER A 181 -13.86 -10.60 -4.31
CA SER A 181 -15.05 -9.84 -3.96
C SER A 181 -14.66 -8.36 -3.79
N ALA A 182 -15.61 -7.46 -4.02
CA ALA A 182 -15.41 -6.04 -3.80
C ALA A 182 -14.87 -5.73 -2.40
N ASP A 183 -15.39 -6.42 -1.40
CA ASP A 183 -14.98 -6.26 0.01
C ASP A 183 -13.54 -6.71 0.26
N THR A 184 -13.15 -7.87 -0.28
CA THR A 184 -11.78 -8.38 -0.14
C THR A 184 -10.78 -7.44 -0.80
N PHE A 185 -11.10 -6.95 -2.00
CA PHE A 185 -10.27 -6.01 -2.73
C PHE A 185 -10.10 -4.69 -1.97
N TYR A 186 -11.20 -4.12 -1.51
CA TYR A 186 -11.17 -2.87 -0.74
C TYR A 186 -10.34 -3.01 0.54
N ASP A 187 -10.60 -4.05 1.31
CA ASP A 187 -9.89 -4.30 2.55
C ASP A 187 -8.39 -4.53 2.33
N LEU A 188 -7.99 -5.19 1.23
CA LEU A 188 -6.59 -5.38 0.88
C LEU A 188 -5.89 -4.03 0.63
N PHE A 189 -6.53 -3.14 -0.13
CA PHE A 189 -5.97 -1.81 -0.38
C PHE A 189 -5.89 -0.97 0.89
N VAL A 190 -6.90 -1.04 1.78
CA VAL A 190 -6.87 -0.39 3.09
C VAL A 190 -5.73 -0.94 3.95
N TRP A 191 -5.60 -2.26 4.02
CA TRP A 191 -4.59 -2.94 4.83
C TRP A 191 -3.16 -2.60 4.39
N VAL A 192 -2.93 -2.55 3.07
CA VAL A 192 -1.65 -2.13 2.51
C VAL A 192 -1.41 -0.63 2.74
N ARG A 193 -2.40 0.22 2.45
CA ARG A 193 -2.25 1.68 2.59
C ARG A 193 -1.82 2.09 3.99
N LEU A 194 -2.45 1.49 4.99
CA LEU A 194 -2.21 1.79 6.41
C LEU A 194 -1.08 0.96 7.02
N LYS A 195 -0.35 0.17 6.21
CA LYS A 195 0.77 -0.69 6.63
C LYS A 195 0.40 -1.64 7.77
N LEU A 196 -0.84 -2.07 7.83
CA LEU A 196 -1.29 -2.96 8.91
C LEU A 196 -0.54 -4.31 8.88
N TYR A 197 0.01 -4.69 7.73
CA TYR A 197 0.88 -5.85 7.55
C TYR A 197 2.18 -5.80 8.39
N GLU A 198 2.61 -4.63 8.82
CA GLU A 198 3.76 -4.46 9.71
C GLU A 198 3.44 -4.89 11.14
N ARG A 199 2.17 -4.77 11.54
CA ARG A 199 1.67 -5.16 12.87
C ARG A 199 1.18 -6.61 12.90
N ASP A 200 0.45 -7.02 11.88
CA ASP A 200 -0.07 -8.37 11.71
C ASP A 200 -0.06 -8.74 10.21
N ARG A 201 0.74 -9.74 9.86
CA ARG A 201 0.85 -10.23 8.48
C ARG A 201 -0.35 -11.05 8.02
N ASN A 202 -1.29 -11.35 8.91
CA ASN A 202 -2.46 -12.13 8.58
C ASN A 202 -3.60 -11.23 8.05
N PHE A 203 -3.65 -11.06 6.74
CA PHE A 203 -4.71 -10.32 6.08
C PHE A 203 -6.11 -10.88 6.38
N GLN A 204 -6.27 -12.20 6.49
CA GLN A 204 -7.57 -12.82 6.75
C GLN A 204 -8.15 -12.38 8.09
N ARG A 205 -7.31 -12.20 9.12
CA ARG A 205 -7.79 -11.71 10.42
C ARG A 205 -8.35 -10.29 10.30
N PHE A 206 -7.64 -9.42 9.58
CA PHE A 206 -8.13 -8.07 9.29
C PHE A 206 -9.43 -8.11 8.51
N HIS A 207 -9.49 -8.88 7.43
CA HIS A 207 -10.68 -8.97 6.58
C HIS A 207 -11.91 -9.51 7.33
N ILE A 208 -11.75 -10.52 8.20
CA ILE A 208 -12.84 -11.05 9.04
C ILE A 208 -13.38 -9.96 9.98
N ALA A 209 -12.51 -9.15 10.59
CA ALA A 209 -12.95 -8.04 11.42
C ALA A 209 -13.77 -7.02 10.60
N ARG A 210 -13.33 -6.70 9.37
CA ARG A 210 -14.06 -5.80 8.47
C ARG A 210 -15.42 -6.36 8.04
N ILE A 211 -15.52 -7.67 7.82
CA ILE A 211 -16.81 -8.33 7.54
C ILE A 211 -17.76 -8.12 8.74
N ALA A 212 -17.29 -8.34 9.96
CA ALA A 212 -18.10 -8.13 11.15
C ALA A 212 -18.58 -6.67 11.29
N GLU A 213 -17.73 -5.69 10.96
CA GLU A 213 -18.13 -4.28 10.93
C GLU A 213 -19.25 -4.03 9.89
N ARG A 214 -19.14 -4.61 8.68
CA ARG A 214 -20.18 -4.50 7.64
C ARG A 214 -21.52 -5.11 8.08
N GLU A 215 -21.47 -6.27 8.72
CA GLU A 215 -22.68 -6.92 9.26
C GLU A 215 -23.35 -6.07 10.32
N ALA A 216 -22.58 -5.46 11.22
CA ALA A 216 -23.10 -4.59 12.27
C ALA A 216 -23.78 -3.31 11.73
N LEU A 217 -23.39 -2.87 10.53
CA LEU A 217 -23.99 -1.70 9.87
C LEU A 217 -25.28 -2.03 9.08
N LYS A 218 -25.61 -3.30 8.89
CA LYS A 218 -26.85 -3.69 8.22
C LYS A 218 -28.05 -3.37 9.12
N PRO A 219 -29.15 -2.82 8.57
CA PRO A 219 -30.37 -2.64 9.33
C PRO A 219 -30.84 -4.00 9.87
N ALA A 220 -31.36 -4.00 11.09
CA ALA A 220 -31.93 -5.21 11.66
C ALA A 220 -33.04 -5.76 10.71
N PRO A 221 -33.11 -7.08 10.48
CA PRO A 221 -34.15 -7.64 9.65
C PRO A 221 -35.53 -7.28 10.25
N ASP A 222 -36.43 -6.78 9.39
CA ASP A 222 -37.82 -6.51 9.79
C ASP A 222 -38.38 -7.75 10.46
N ARG A 223 -38.72 -7.64 11.75
CA ARG A 223 -39.42 -8.72 12.43
C ARG A 223 -40.80 -8.85 11.74
N PRO A 224 -41.11 -9.99 11.15
CA PRO A 224 -42.48 -10.19 10.63
C PRO A 224 -43.47 -9.91 11.74
N GLY A 225 -44.37 -8.95 11.47
CA GLY A 225 -45.33 -8.47 12.44
C GLY A 225 -46.07 -9.62 13.13
N ARG A 226 -46.08 -9.58 14.46
CA ARG A 226 -47.06 -10.34 15.22
C ARG A 226 -48.41 -9.75 14.84
N THR A 227 -49.12 -10.42 13.94
CA THR A 227 -50.57 -10.23 13.78
C THR A 227 -51.22 -10.75 15.06
N ASN A 228 -51.76 -9.83 15.84
CA ASN A 228 -52.70 -10.16 16.92
C ASN A 228 -53.99 -10.62 16.31
#